data_a54a51a5fd6ffe91d45568ecc17bb5e4
#
_entry.id   a54a51a5fd6ffe91d45568ecc17bb5e4
#
_cell.length_a   1.000
_cell.length_b   1.000
_cell.length_c   1.000
_cell.angle_alpha   90.00
_cell.angle_beta   90.00
_cell.angle_gamma   90.00
#
_symmetry.space_group_name_H-M   'P 1'
#
loop_
_entity.id
_entity.type
_entity.pdbx_description
1 polymer ?
#
loop_
_entity_poly.entity_id
_entity_poly.type
_entity_poly.pdbx_seq_one_letter_code
_entity_poly.pdbx_strand_id
1 'polypeptide(L)'
;MWEDFKLRLYIETTTFNWYFDERPEHEDVVRLFEAVKAGKFIGCTSQYVTDELKKAEEPKRTKMLSLIDEYGIIELASKPKIIALAEEYIKAGAVPQTQSFDSLHIAFASVHGLNAIVSYNFNHINRNKTKVLIPLINAKQGVKEMLMFLTAKEVFEYYEQFFRGGESRTDGSD
;
A
#
# COMPACT_ATOMS: atom_id res chain seq x y z
N MET A 1 15.73 -6.10 -18.28
CA MET A 1 14.52 -6.89 -17.99
C MET A 1 13.80 -6.39 -16.73
N TRP A 2 14.54 -5.99 -15.69
CA TRP A 2 13.95 -5.44 -14.46
C TRP A 2 13.93 -3.91 -14.41
N GLU A 3 14.56 -3.24 -15.36
CA GLU A 3 14.70 -1.77 -15.45
C GLU A 3 13.36 -1.06 -15.62
N ASP A 4 12.39 -1.71 -16.26
CA ASP A 4 11.04 -1.17 -16.47
C ASP A 4 10.02 -1.59 -15.40
N PHE A 5 10.43 -2.47 -14.46
CA PHE A 5 9.53 -2.92 -13.40
C PHE A 5 9.34 -1.84 -12.35
N LYS A 6 8.08 -1.46 -12.12
CA LYS A 6 7.69 -0.50 -11.10
C LYS A 6 6.79 -1.16 -10.06
N LEU A 7 7.14 -1.02 -8.79
CA LEU A 7 6.27 -1.43 -7.71
C LEU A 7 4.95 -0.65 -7.77
N ARG A 8 3.84 -1.38 -7.74
CA ARG A 8 2.49 -0.84 -7.65
C ARG A 8 2.04 -0.89 -6.20
N LEU A 9 1.80 0.27 -5.62
CA LEU A 9 1.58 0.45 -4.19
C LEU A 9 0.14 0.90 -3.93
N TYR A 10 -0.55 0.24 -3.02
CA TYR A 10 -1.80 0.74 -2.47
C TYR A 10 -1.49 1.64 -1.27
N ILE A 11 -1.82 2.91 -1.38
CA ILE A 11 -1.58 3.91 -0.35
C ILE A 11 -2.83 4.03 0.51
N GLU A 12 -2.73 3.56 1.75
CA GLU A 12 -3.82 3.49 2.71
C GLU A 12 -3.94 4.80 3.50
N THR A 13 -5.08 5.04 4.11
CA THR A 13 -5.48 6.29 4.78
C THR A 13 -4.46 6.80 5.79
N THR A 14 -3.84 5.90 6.59
CA THR A 14 -2.85 6.32 7.59
C THR A 14 -1.62 6.96 6.97
N THR A 15 -1.23 6.54 5.77
CA THR A 15 -0.09 7.11 5.04
C THR A 15 -0.37 8.54 4.62
N PHE A 16 -1.59 8.85 4.15
CA PHE A 16 -2.00 10.24 3.87
C PHE A 16 -2.00 11.10 5.14
N ASN A 17 -2.48 10.56 6.26
CA ASN A 17 -2.47 11.27 7.54
C ASN A 17 -1.04 11.62 7.98
N TRP A 18 -0.13 10.67 7.87
CA TRP A 18 1.26 10.84 8.31
C TRP A 18 2.10 11.77 7.42
N TYR A 19 1.61 12.09 6.23
CA TYR A 19 2.19 13.14 5.40
C TYR A 19 2.17 14.52 6.08
N PHE A 20 1.20 14.77 6.96
CA PHE A 20 1.01 16.06 7.65
C PHE A 20 1.34 16.00 9.15
N ASP A 21 1.62 14.83 9.69
CA ASP A 21 1.90 14.65 11.10
C ASP A 21 3.40 14.89 11.38
N GLU A 22 3.71 15.60 12.46
CA GLU A 22 5.08 15.78 12.96
C GLU A 22 5.58 14.51 13.65
N ARG A 23 5.95 13.50 12.85
CA ARG A 23 6.48 12.21 13.31
C ARG A 23 7.85 11.95 12.70
N PRO A 24 8.69 11.11 13.32
CA PRO A 24 9.97 10.71 12.72
C PRO A 24 9.84 10.13 11.32
N GLU A 25 8.74 9.40 11.06
CA GLU A 25 8.46 8.74 9.79
C GLU A 25 7.90 9.68 8.69
N HIS A 26 7.63 10.93 9.03
CA HIS A 26 7.12 11.93 8.09
C HIS A 26 8.01 12.07 6.84
N GLU A 27 9.33 12.10 7.03
CA GLU A 27 10.28 12.25 5.92
C GLU A 27 10.20 11.06 4.94
N ASP A 28 10.04 9.83 5.45
CA ASP A 28 9.89 8.64 4.62
C ASP A 28 8.58 8.68 3.82
N VAL A 29 7.50 9.18 4.43
CA VAL A 29 6.21 9.35 3.75
C VAL A 29 6.30 10.38 2.63
N VAL A 30 6.87 11.56 2.89
CA VAL A 30 7.07 12.60 1.86
C VAL A 30 7.94 12.06 0.73
N ARG A 31 9.04 11.39 1.05
CA ARG A 31 9.93 10.74 0.06
C ARG A 31 9.19 9.71 -0.81
N LEU A 32 8.25 8.95 -0.22
CA LEU A 32 7.42 8.00 -0.96
C LEU A 32 6.53 8.71 -1.99
N PHE A 33 5.83 9.76 -1.57
CA PHE A 33 4.96 10.54 -2.47
C PHE A 33 5.77 11.18 -3.60
N GLU A 34 6.95 11.75 -3.30
CA GLU A 34 7.86 12.29 -4.32
C GLU A 34 8.35 11.21 -5.30
N ALA A 35 8.64 10.01 -4.82
CA ALA A 35 9.03 8.88 -5.67
C ALA A 35 7.88 8.42 -6.60
N VAL A 36 6.64 8.46 -6.12
CA VAL A 36 5.45 8.21 -6.95
C VAL A 36 5.32 9.29 -8.03
N LYS A 37 5.42 10.56 -7.67
CA LYS A 37 5.36 11.69 -8.62
C LYS A 37 6.46 11.61 -9.69
N ALA A 38 7.65 11.20 -9.29
CA ALA A 38 8.78 10.99 -10.20
C ALA A 38 8.66 9.73 -11.09
N GLY A 39 7.60 8.94 -10.90
CA GLY A 39 7.35 7.72 -11.66
C GLY A 39 8.25 6.53 -11.29
N LYS A 40 8.92 6.58 -10.13
CA LYS A 40 9.70 5.45 -9.61
C LYS A 40 8.80 4.31 -9.13
N PHE A 41 7.69 4.65 -8.49
CA PHE A 41 6.63 3.73 -8.09
C PHE A 41 5.30 4.16 -8.72
N ILE A 42 4.34 3.24 -8.80
CA ILE A 42 2.97 3.54 -9.19
C ILE A 42 2.14 3.57 -7.91
N GLY A 43 1.66 4.74 -7.52
CA GLY A 43 0.78 4.93 -6.38
C GLY A 43 -0.68 4.73 -6.78
N CYS A 44 -1.39 3.89 -6.04
CA CYS A 44 -2.81 3.63 -6.21
C CYS A 44 -3.55 3.82 -4.89
N THR A 45 -4.81 4.17 -4.98
CA THR A 45 -5.72 4.28 -3.83
C THR A 45 -7.12 3.82 -4.24
N SER A 46 -8.10 3.97 -3.37
CA SER A 46 -9.49 3.59 -3.63
C SER A 46 -10.48 4.61 -3.10
N GLN A 47 -11.74 4.48 -3.51
CA GLN A 47 -12.84 5.24 -2.95
C GLN A 47 -12.97 5.06 -1.43
N TYR A 48 -12.64 3.87 -0.88
CA TYR A 48 -12.67 3.64 0.57
C TYR A 48 -11.68 4.56 1.30
N VAL A 49 -10.49 4.78 0.75
CA VAL A 49 -9.53 5.74 1.28
C VAL A 49 -10.06 7.17 1.16
N THR A 50 -10.52 7.57 -0.02
CA THR A 50 -11.03 8.93 -0.22
C THR A 50 -12.23 9.24 0.67
N ASP A 51 -13.12 8.27 0.90
CA ASP A 51 -14.26 8.42 1.81
C ASP A 51 -13.82 8.55 3.29
N GLU A 52 -12.75 7.86 3.69
CA GLU A 52 -12.16 8.05 5.01
C GLU A 52 -11.50 9.43 5.16
N LEU A 53 -10.73 9.87 4.14
CA LEU A 53 -10.10 11.20 4.15
C LEU A 53 -11.12 12.33 4.24
N LYS A 54 -12.30 12.18 3.62
CA LYS A 54 -13.41 13.14 3.69
C LYS A 54 -13.99 13.32 5.09
N LYS A 55 -13.76 12.37 6.01
CA LYS A 55 -14.22 12.47 7.41
C LYS A 55 -13.35 13.37 8.26
N ALA A 56 -12.14 13.73 7.80
CA ALA A 56 -11.27 14.63 8.52
C ALA A 56 -11.83 16.07 8.52
N GLU A 57 -11.41 16.85 9.51
CA GLU A 57 -11.76 18.27 9.59
C GLU A 57 -10.90 19.13 8.63
N GLU A 58 -11.45 20.30 8.26
CA GLU A 58 -10.69 21.28 7.49
C GLU A 58 -9.64 21.98 8.39
N PRO A 59 -8.49 22.40 7.86
CA PRO A 59 -8.06 22.32 6.44
C PRO A 59 -7.40 20.98 6.06
N LYS A 60 -7.22 20.06 7.00
CA LYS A 60 -6.50 18.79 6.78
C LYS A 60 -7.17 17.93 5.71
N ARG A 61 -8.50 17.88 5.69
CA ARG A 61 -9.27 17.15 4.68
C ARG A 61 -8.90 17.57 3.25
N THR A 62 -9.01 18.84 2.95
CA THR A 62 -8.68 19.39 1.62
C THR A 62 -7.22 19.12 1.25
N LYS A 63 -6.30 19.30 2.19
CA LYS A 63 -4.87 19.04 1.96
C LYS A 63 -4.59 17.57 1.65
N MET A 64 -5.17 16.64 2.39
CA MET A 64 -4.98 15.21 2.13
C MET A 64 -5.56 14.77 0.77
N LEU A 65 -6.76 15.22 0.43
CA LEU A 65 -7.38 14.90 -0.85
C LEU A 65 -6.59 15.47 -2.03
N SER A 66 -5.99 16.66 -1.89
CA SER A 66 -5.18 17.27 -2.95
C SER A 66 -3.91 16.48 -3.27
N LEU A 67 -3.38 15.67 -2.34
CA LEU A 67 -2.21 14.83 -2.60
C LEU A 67 -2.45 13.82 -3.73
N ILE A 68 -3.68 13.36 -3.91
CA ILE A 68 -4.03 12.38 -4.94
C ILE A 68 -3.69 12.95 -6.33
N ASP A 69 -4.17 14.14 -6.62
CA ASP A 69 -3.92 14.80 -7.92
C ASP A 69 -2.46 15.31 -8.01
N GLU A 70 -1.94 15.90 -6.94
CA GLU A 70 -0.60 16.48 -6.89
C GLU A 70 0.49 15.43 -7.19
N TYR A 71 0.34 14.23 -6.67
CA TYR A 71 1.32 13.15 -6.80
C TYR A 71 0.95 12.11 -7.86
N GLY A 72 -0.15 12.31 -8.58
CA GLY A 72 -0.58 11.41 -9.65
C GLY A 72 -0.97 10.02 -9.15
N ILE A 73 -1.60 9.94 -7.97
CA ILE A 73 -2.08 8.69 -7.39
C ILE A 73 -3.36 8.27 -8.11
N ILE A 74 -3.42 7.00 -8.52
CA ILE A 74 -4.51 6.46 -9.31
C ILE A 74 -5.59 5.92 -8.37
N GLU A 75 -6.81 6.45 -8.45
CA GLU A 75 -7.97 5.87 -7.79
C GLU A 75 -8.50 4.69 -8.62
N LEU A 76 -8.41 3.49 -8.05
CA LEU A 76 -8.83 2.25 -8.71
C LEU A 76 -10.33 2.00 -8.52
N ALA A 77 -10.96 1.42 -9.53
CA ALA A 77 -12.38 1.09 -9.49
C ALA A 77 -12.71 -0.08 -8.56
N SER A 78 -13.85 -0.01 -7.88
CA SER A 78 -14.38 -1.12 -7.11
C SER A 78 -14.84 -2.27 -8.02
N LYS A 79 -14.72 -3.50 -7.52
CA LYS A 79 -15.16 -4.73 -8.21
C LYS A 79 -15.90 -5.63 -7.22
N PRO A 80 -16.94 -6.38 -7.64
CA PRO A 80 -17.68 -7.28 -6.75
C PRO A 80 -16.80 -8.29 -6.03
N LYS A 81 -15.73 -8.77 -6.67
CA LYS A 81 -14.76 -9.71 -6.08
C LYS A 81 -14.07 -9.16 -4.84
N ILE A 82 -13.95 -7.84 -4.71
CA ILE A 82 -13.31 -7.18 -3.55
C ILE A 82 -14.10 -7.43 -2.28
N ILE A 83 -15.42 -7.25 -2.33
CA ILE A 83 -16.31 -7.47 -1.19
C ILE A 83 -16.26 -8.94 -0.77
N ALA A 84 -16.39 -9.85 -1.74
CA ALA A 84 -16.35 -11.30 -1.48
C ALA A 84 -15.02 -11.73 -0.83
N LEU A 85 -13.88 -11.19 -1.30
CA LEU A 85 -12.58 -11.52 -0.74
C LEU A 85 -12.41 -10.92 0.68
N ALA A 86 -12.89 -9.71 0.91
CA ALA A 86 -12.86 -9.08 2.23
C ALA A 86 -13.67 -9.89 3.26
N GLU A 87 -14.82 -10.44 2.87
CA GLU A 87 -15.62 -11.35 3.71
C GLU A 87 -14.85 -12.63 4.05
N GLU A 88 -14.12 -13.21 3.10
CA GLU A 88 -13.28 -14.39 3.36
C GLU A 88 -12.15 -14.10 4.36
N TYR A 89 -11.55 -12.91 4.34
CA TYR A 89 -10.55 -12.51 5.33
C TYR A 89 -11.14 -12.44 6.75
N ILE A 90 -12.33 -11.89 6.89
CA ILE A 90 -13.04 -11.80 8.17
C ILE A 90 -13.41 -13.20 8.65
N LYS A 91 -14.02 -14.01 7.79
CA LYS A 91 -14.45 -15.38 8.09
C LYS A 91 -13.29 -16.28 8.53
N ALA A 92 -12.13 -16.13 7.92
CA ALA A 92 -10.92 -16.85 8.29
C ALA A 92 -10.20 -16.26 9.53
N GLY A 93 -10.68 -15.15 10.09
CA GLY A 93 -10.09 -14.49 11.24
C GLY A 93 -8.76 -13.79 10.96
N ALA A 94 -8.45 -13.52 9.68
CA ALA A 94 -7.28 -12.73 9.29
C ALA A 94 -7.43 -11.26 9.68
N VAL A 95 -8.66 -10.75 9.61
CA VAL A 95 -9.04 -9.41 10.04
C VAL A 95 -10.24 -9.52 10.96
N PRO A 96 -10.31 -8.79 12.10
CA PRO A 96 -11.49 -8.79 12.96
C PRO A 96 -12.73 -8.24 12.24
N GLN A 97 -13.89 -8.80 12.54
CA GLN A 97 -15.17 -8.34 11.96
C GLN A 97 -15.45 -6.86 12.26
N THR A 98 -15.02 -6.36 13.41
CA THR A 98 -15.14 -4.95 13.81
C THR A 98 -14.28 -4.01 12.94
N GLN A 99 -13.41 -4.56 12.11
CA GLN A 99 -12.45 -3.84 11.26
C GLN A 99 -12.70 -4.16 9.76
N SER A 100 -13.96 -4.16 9.36
CA SER A 100 -14.37 -4.50 7.99
C SER A 100 -13.75 -3.59 6.91
N PHE A 101 -13.49 -2.32 7.24
CA PHE A 101 -12.79 -1.41 6.31
C PHE A 101 -11.35 -1.83 6.03
N ASP A 102 -10.63 -2.33 7.05
CA ASP A 102 -9.26 -2.83 6.87
C ASP A 102 -9.25 -4.04 5.93
N SER A 103 -10.25 -4.94 6.03
CA SER A 103 -10.38 -6.07 5.12
C SER A 103 -10.66 -5.63 3.68
N LEU A 104 -11.41 -4.56 3.48
CA LEU A 104 -11.68 -3.98 2.16
C LEU A 104 -10.40 -3.39 1.53
N HIS A 105 -9.58 -2.65 2.30
CA HIS A 105 -8.31 -2.13 1.80
C HIS A 105 -7.38 -3.25 1.32
N ILE A 106 -7.25 -4.33 2.11
CA ILE A 106 -6.42 -5.47 1.77
C ILE A 106 -6.97 -6.20 0.53
N ALA A 107 -8.28 -6.45 0.49
CA ALA A 107 -8.93 -7.10 -0.66
C ALA A 107 -8.81 -6.26 -1.93
N PHE A 108 -8.90 -4.94 -1.82
CA PHE A 108 -8.75 -4.01 -2.92
C PHE A 108 -7.36 -4.12 -3.56
N ALA A 109 -6.32 -4.05 -2.73
CA ALA A 109 -4.93 -4.21 -3.17
C ALA A 109 -4.69 -5.60 -3.81
N SER A 110 -5.25 -6.66 -3.21
CA SER A 110 -5.13 -8.04 -3.69
C SER A 110 -5.80 -8.25 -5.05
N VAL A 111 -7.05 -7.83 -5.20
CA VAL A 111 -7.84 -8.02 -6.45
C VAL A 111 -7.26 -7.23 -7.61
N HIS A 112 -6.66 -6.07 -7.35
CA HIS A 112 -5.98 -5.26 -8.37
C HIS A 112 -4.53 -5.70 -8.64
N GLY A 113 -4.04 -6.76 -7.99
CA GLY A 113 -2.70 -7.29 -8.20
C GLY A 113 -1.60 -6.29 -7.85
N LEU A 114 -1.80 -5.50 -6.78
CA LEU A 114 -0.78 -4.58 -6.31
C LEU A 114 0.31 -5.31 -5.54
N ASN A 115 1.53 -4.79 -5.56
CA ASN A 115 2.67 -5.43 -4.92
C ASN A 115 2.71 -5.24 -3.42
N ALA A 116 2.27 -4.08 -2.94
CA ALA A 116 2.26 -3.78 -1.52
C ALA A 116 1.10 -2.87 -1.13
N ILE A 117 0.64 -3.01 0.11
CA ILE A 117 -0.16 -2.02 0.82
C ILE A 117 0.77 -1.23 1.73
N VAL A 118 0.76 0.08 1.58
CA VAL A 118 1.55 0.99 2.43
C VAL A 118 0.66 1.56 3.50
N SER A 119 0.92 1.20 4.74
CA SER A 119 0.08 1.52 5.89
C SER A 119 0.89 1.62 7.18
N TYR A 120 0.43 2.49 8.06
CA TYR A 120 0.91 2.61 9.44
C TYR A 120 -0.12 2.06 10.46
N ASN A 121 -1.13 1.34 9.98
CA ASN A 121 -2.10 0.66 10.82
C ASN A 121 -1.54 -0.67 11.35
N PHE A 122 -0.66 -0.58 12.36
CA PHE A 122 0.02 -1.74 12.94
C PHE A 122 -0.90 -2.66 13.74
N ASN A 123 -2.04 -2.17 14.19
CA ASN A 123 -2.97 -2.97 15.00
C ASN A 123 -3.84 -3.90 14.15
N HIS A 124 -4.12 -3.55 12.91
CA HIS A 124 -5.07 -4.28 12.07
C HIS A 124 -4.49 -4.73 10.73
N ILE A 125 -3.88 -3.82 9.97
CA ILE A 125 -3.34 -4.13 8.63
C ILE A 125 -1.93 -4.71 8.71
N ASN A 126 -1.01 -4.03 9.39
CA ASN A 126 0.40 -4.43 9.47
C ASN A 126 0.71 -5.41 10.61
N ARG A 127 -0.28 -6.10 11.17
CA ARG A 127 -0.04 -7.09 12.24
C ARG A 127 0.42 -8.44 11.67
N ASN A 128 1.20 -9.18 12.46
CA ASN A 128 1.78 -10.45 12.02
C ASN A 128 0.74 -11.49 11.58
N LYS A 129 -0.37 -11.64 12.31
CA LYS A 129 -1.44 -12.58 11.94
C LYS A 129 -2.00 -12.28 10.55
N THR A 130 -2.26 -11.03 10.24
CA THR A 130 -2.75 -10.58 8.94
C THR A 130 -1.73 -10.89 7.84
N LYS A 131 -0.47 -10.55 8.06
CA LYS A 131 0.63 -10.81 7.12
C LYS A 131 0.80 -12.30 6.77
N VAL A 132 0.51 -13.20 7.70
CA VAL A 132 0.61 -14.65 7.48
C VAL A 132 -0.64 -15.21 6.79
N LEU A 133 -1.83 -14.83 7.24
CA LEU A 133 -3.07 -15.44 6.76
C LEU A 133 -3.53 -14.92 5.40
N ILE A 134 -3.32 -13.63 5.10
CA ILE A 134 -3.76 -13.05 3.83
C ILE A 134 -3.17 -13.76 2.60
N PRO A 135 -1.85 -14.02 2.50
CA PRO A 135 -1.31 -14.74 1.36
C PRO A 135 -1.91 -16.15 1.19
N LEU A 136 -2.16 -16.85 2.29
CA LEU A 136 -2.77 -18.18 2.25
C LEU A 136 -4.22 -18.15 1.74
N ILE A 137 -5.00 -17.16 2.18
CA ILE A 137 -6.37 -16.97 1.72
C ILE A 137 -6.38 -16.57 0.24
N ASN A 138 -5.52 -15.63 -0.14
CA ASN A 138 -5.36 -15.16 -1.52
C ASN A 138 -5.04 -16.33 -2.46
N ALA A 139 -4.11 -17.19 -2.09
CA ALA A 139 -3.77 -18.36 -2.89
C ALA A 139 -4.98 -19.30 -3.10
N LYS A 140 -5.78 -19.53 -2.05
CA LYS A 140 -7.02 -20.32 -2.15
C LYS A 140 -8.09 -19.67 -3.02
N GLN A 141 -8.13 -18.35 -3.06
CA GLN A 141 -9.10 -17.58 -3.84
C GLN A 141 -8.59 -17.25 -5.26
N GLY A 142 -7.47 -17.82 -5.68
CA GLY A 142 -6.92 -17.66 -7.02
C GLY A 142 -6.28 -16.28 -7.28
N VAL A 143 -5.92 -15.56 -6.23
CA VAL A 143 -5.09 -14.35 -6.32
C VAL A 143 -3.64 -14.79 -6.43
N LYS A 144 -3.00 -14.47 -7.55
CA LYS A 144 -1.66 -14.98 -7.89
C LYS A 144 -0.53 -14.10 -7.35
N GLU A 145 -0.78 -12.80 -7.23
CA GLU A 145 0.22 -11.83 -6.79
C GLU A 145 0.39 -11.90 -5.28
N MET A 146 1.65 -11.84 -4.84
CA MET A 146 1.96 -11.71 -3.41
C MET A 146 1.82 -10.25 -3.00
N LEU A 147 0.91 -9.99 -2.07
CA LEU A 147 0.75 -8.68 -1.45
C LEU A 147 1.65 -8.56 -0.21
N MET A 148 2.52 -7.55 -0.23
CA MET A 148 3.33 -7.16 0.93
C MET A 148 2.62 -6.10 1.78
N PHE A 149 2.98 -6.06 3.07
CA PHE A 149 2.48 -5.06 4.03
C PHE A 149 3.67 -4.25 4.53
N LEU A 150 3.80 -3.01 4.06
CA LEU A 150 5.00 -2.21 4.24
C LEU A 150 4.67 -0.82 4.78
N THR A 151 5.60 -0.24 5.53
CA THR A 151 5.67 1.21 5.75
C THR A 151 6.37 1.88 4.57
N ALA A 152 6.33 3.21 4.49
CA ALA A 152 7.03 3.94 3.44
C ALA A 152 8.54 3.65 3.45
N LYS A 153 9.17 3.58 4.63
CA LYS A 153 10.58 3.21 4.77
C LYS A 153 10.88 1.82 4.22
N GLU A 154 10.05 0.83 4.58
CA GLU A 154 10.21 -0.56 4.14
C GLU A 154 10.04 -0.73 2.62
N VAL A 155 9.24 0.13 1.96
CA VAL A 155 9.16 0.15 0.49
C VAL A 155 10.53 0.43 -0.14
N PHE A 156 11.26 1.42 0.38
CA PHE A 156 12.59 1.75 -0.12
C PHE A 156 13.62 0.67 0.20
N GLU A 157 13.59 0.12 1.42
CA GLU A 157 14.47 -0.98 1.84
C GLU A 157 14.28 -2.19 0.94
N TYR A 158 13.02 -2.58 0.67
CA TYR A 158 12.68 -3.67 -0.24
C TYR A 158 13.17 -3.37 -1.67
N TYR A 159 12.92 -2.16 -2.18
CA TYR A 159 13.35 -1.77 -3.51
C TYR A 159 14.87 -1.80 -3.66
N GLU A 160 15.61 -1.28 -2.70
CA GLU A 160 17.07 -1.28 -2.73
C GLU A 160 17.66 -2.69 -2.67
N GLN A 161 17.07 -3.56 -1.87
CA GLN A 161 17.53 -4.95 -1.74
C GLN A 161 17.35 -5.76 -3.02
N PHE A 162 16.22 -5.62 -3.72
CA PHE A 162 15.85 -6.53 -4.79
C PHE A 162 16.02 -5.94 -6.21
N PHE A 163 16.06 -4.62 -6.36
CA PHE A 163 16.07 -3.95 -7.66
C PHE A 163 17.33 -3.10 -7.94
N ARG A 164 18.02 -2.61 -6.91
CA ARG A 164 19.29 -1.89 -7.05
C ARG A 164 20.53 -2.78 -7.06
N GLY A 165 20.45 -4.02 -6.66
CA GLY A 165 21.58 -4.94 -6.55
C GLY A 165 22.22 -5.37 -7.88
N GLY A 166 21.79 -4.82 -9.02
CA GLY A 166 22.35 -5.11 -10.35
C GLY A 166 23.47 -4.16 -10.82
N GLU A 167 23.70 -3.04 -10.13
CA GLU A 167 24.61 -1.98 -10.62
C GLU A 167 26.02 -1.96 -9.99
N SER A 168 26.37 -2.88 -9.10
CA SER A 168 27.75 -2.88 -8.52
C SER A 168 28.37 -4.25 -8.43
N ARG A 169 28.72 -4.82 -9.58
CA ARG A 169 29.84 -5.76 -9.71
C ARG A 169 30.50 -5.55 -11.07
N THR A 170 31.08 -4.40 -11.31
CA THR A 170 32.24 -4.31 -12.18
C THR A 170 33.45 -4.64 -11.31
N ASP A 171 33.78 -5.91 -11.25
CA ASP A 171 35.06 -6.34 -10.75
C ASP A 171 36.16 -5.64 -11.55
N GLY A 172 36.82 -4.73 -10.87
CA GLY A 172 38.19 -4.35 -11.26
C GLY A 172 39.10 -5.50 -10.86
N SER A 173 39.36 -6.39 -11.79
CA SER A 173 40.47 -7.32 -11.72
C SER A 173 41.43 -6.96 -12.87
N ASP A 174 42.48 -6.30 -12.49
CA ASP A 174 43.80 -6.39 -13.14
C ASP A 174 44.80 -6.89 -12.10
#